data_f7d52b155e52848f105972d2044c3eff
#
_entry.id   f7d52b155e52848f105972d2044c3eff
#
_cell.length_a   1.000
_cell.length_b   1.000
_cell.length_c   1.000
_cell.angle_alpha   90.00
_cell.angle_beta   90.00
_cell.angle_gamma   90.00
#
_symmetry.space_group_name_H-M   'P 1'
#
loop_
_entity.id
_entity.type
_entity.pdbx_description
1 polymer ?
#
loop_
_entity_poly.entity_id
_entity_poly.type
_entity_poly.pdbx_seq_one_letter_code
_entity_poly.pdbx_strand_id
1 'polypeptide(L)' 'MVPATKEEKRKMVSETTIEMYEEMTPQLIKLIDETKHNGKLTEAQKQDEISLHMLGYTKACTNEIIIEVLAKILNLE' A
#
# COMPACT_ATOMS: atom_id res chain seq x y z
N MET A 1 3.65 -31.63 6.52
CA MET A 1 2.88 -30.38 6.26
C MET A 1 2.32 -30.40 4.85
N VAL A 2 1.04 -30.18 4.70
CA VAL A 2 0.40 -30.12 3.39
C VAL A 2 0.61 -28.70 2.81
N PRO A 3 1.14 -28.60 1.58
CA PRO A 3 1.30 -27.29 0.95
C PRO A 3 -0.06 -26.60 0.80
N ALA A 4 -0.06 -25.27 0.96
CA ALA A 4 -1.27 -24.49 0.75
C ALA A 4 -1.74 -24.64 -0.72
N THR A 5 -3.04 -24.77 -0.92
CA THR A 5 -3.63 -24.82 -2.26
C THR A 5 -3.52 -23.45 -2.92
N LYS A 6 -3.73 -23.43 -4.24
CA LYS A 6 -3.75 -22.17 -5.00
C LYS A 6 -4.85 -21.24 -4.49
N GLU A 7 -6.01 -21.78 -4.12
CA GLU A 7 -7.11 -20.99 -3.55
C GLU A 7 -6.76 -20.40 -2.18
N GLU A 8 -6.10 -21.17 -1.34
CA GLU A 8 -5.64 -20.69 -0.04
C GLU A 8 -4.62 -19.56 -0.18
N LYS A 9 -3.71 -19.69 -1.16
CA LYS A 9 -2.72 -18.65 -1.46
C LYS A 9 -3.38 -17.36 -1.96
N ARG A 10 -4.38 -17.49 -2.84
CA ARG A 10 -5.14 -16.34 -3.33
C ARG A 10 -5.86 -15.61 -2.20
N LYS A 11 -6.49 -16.36 -1.31
CA LYS A 11 -7.17 -15.82 -0.15
C LYS A 11 -6.19 -15.06 0.74
N MET A 12 -5.04 -15.66 1.02
CA MET A 12 -3.99 -15.04 1.84
C MET A 12 -3.51 -13.71 1.23
N VAL A 13 -3.25 -13.69 -0.08
CA VAL A 13 -2.82 -12.49 -0.78
C VAL A 13 -3.92 -11.42 -0.72
N SER A 14 -5.17 -11.80 -0.97
CA SER A 14 -6.30 -10.88 -0.94
C SER A 14 -6.49 -10.25 0.44
N GLU A 15 -6.48 -11.05 1.49
CA GLU A 15 -6.63 -10.58 2.87
C GLU A 15 -5.46 -9.67 3.27
N THR A 16 -4.25 -10.06 2.94
CA THR A 16 -3.06 -9.26 3.23
C THR A 16 -3.09 -7.92 2.50
N THR A 17 -3.55 -7.92 1.25
CA THR A 17 -3.71 -6.71 0.45
C THR A 17 -4.64 -5.72 1.15
N ILE A 18 -5.79 -6.18 1.60
CA ILE A 18 -6.77 -5.35 2.30
C ILE A 18 -6.16 -4.79 3.59
N GLU A 19 -5.52 -5.63 4.39
CA GLU A 19 -4.88 -5.21 5.64
C GLU A 19 -3.84 -4.11 5.41
N MET A 20 -2.97 -4.29 4.42
CA MET A 20 -1.90 -3.34 4.14
C MET A 20 -2.44 -2.00 3.63
N TYR A 21 -3.44 -2.02 2.77
CA TYR A 21 -4.05 -0.79 2.29
C TYR A 21 -4.79 -0.05 3.42
N GLU A 22 -5.49 -0.76 4.28
CA GLU A 22 -6.16 -0.16 5.43
C GLU A 22 -5.15 0.49 6.39
N GLU A 23 -4.02 -0.18 6.63
CA GLU A 23 -2.98 0.31 7.53
C GLU A 23 -2.26 1.54 6.97
N MET A 24 -2.00 1.57 5.67
CA MET A 24 -1.17 2.60 5.05
C MET A 24 -1.97 3.79 4.48
N THR A 25 -3.26 3.63 4.26
CA THR A 25 -4.11 4.68 3.69
C THR A 25 -4.12 5.99 4.50
N PRO A 26 -4.16 5.98 5.85
CA PRO A 26 -4.15 7.23 6.61
C PRO A 26 -2.95 8.13 6.33
N GLN A 27 -1.77 7.56 6.09
CA GLN A 27 -0.57 8.34 5.74
C GLN A 27 -0.72 9.00 4.38
N LEU A 28 -1.28 8.29 3.41
CA LEU A 28 -1.53 8.84 2.07
C LEU A 28 -2.52 10.00 2.14
N ILE A 29 -3.61 9.83 2.88
CA ILE A 29 -4.61 10.88 3.06
C ILE A 29 -3.97 12.14 3.65
N LYS A 30 -3.12 11.98 4.65
CA LYS A 30 -2.39 13.08 5.27
C LYS A 30 -1.51 13.81 4.27
N LEU A 31 -0.74 13.08 3.47
CA LEU A 31 0.13 13.65 2.45
C LEU A 31 -0.65 14.42 1.38
N ILE A 32 -1.75 13.85 0.92
CA ILE A 32 -2.61 14.49 -0.07
C ILE A 32 -3.21 15.79 0.50
N ASP A 33 -3.67 15.74 1.74
CA ASP A 33 -4.24 16.89 2.43
C ASP A 33 -3.23 18.02 2.58
N GLU A 34 -2.02 17.71 3.03
CA GLU A 34 -0.93 18.67 3.15
C GLU A 34 -0.61 19.32 1.79
N THR A 35 -0.59 18.53 0.73
CA THR A 35 -0.33 19.03 -0.63
C THR A 35 -1.44 19.97 -1.09
N LYS A 36 -2.70 19.62 -0.87
CA LYS A 36 -3.85 20.46 -1.25
C LYS A 36 -3.83 21.82 -0.55
N HIS A 37 -3.35 21.87 0.68
CA HIS A 37 -3.30 23.09 1.49
C HIS A 37 -1.98 23.85 1.38
N ASN A 38 -1.06 23.39 0.53
CA ASN A 38 0.21 24.08 0.34
C ASN A 38 0.05 25.28 -0.60
N GLY A 39 0.01 26.48 -0.03
CA GLY A 39 -0.18 27.73 -0.77
C GLY A 39 0.99 28.12 -1.68
N LYS A 40 2.11 27.39 -1.60
CA LYS A 40 3.29 27.65 -2.45
C LYS A 40 3.23 26.92 -3.78
N LEU A 41 2.30 25.99 -3.94
CA LEU A 41 2.17 25.18 -5.14
C LEU A 41 1.01 25.69 -6.00
N THR A 42 1.20 25.67 -7.33
CA THR A 42 0.11 25.89 -8.28
C THR A 42 -0.79 24.67 -8.31
N GLU A 43 -1.99 24.78 -8.89
CA GLU A 43 -2.89 23.64 -9.03
C GLU A 43 -2.26 22.51 -9.83
N ALA A 44 -1.52 22.83 -10.89
CA ALA A 44 -0.81 21.82 -11.69
C ALA A 44 0.26 21.11 -10.85
N GLN A 45 1.02 21.85 -10.05
CA GLN A 45 2.04 21.28 -9.17
C GLN A 45 1.41 20.41 -8.11
N LYS A 46 0.26 20.81 -7.53
CA LYS A 46 -0.48 19.98 -6.57
C LYS A 46 -0.90 18.65 -7.18
N GLN A 47 -1.41 18.67 -8.41
CA GLN A 47 -1.80 17.46 -9.13
C GLN A 47 -0.61 16.52 -9.32
N ASP A 48 0.54 17.06 -9.74
CA ASP A 48 1.75 16.28 -9.93
C ASP A 48 2.25 15.66 -8.62
N GLU A 49 2.26 16.43 -7.54
CA GLU A 49 2.67 15.95 -6.23
C GLU A 49 1.73 14.85 -5.71
N ILE A 50 0.42 15.02 -5.88
CA ILE A 50 -0.56 14.00 -5.47
C ILE A 50 -0.32 12.71 -6.25
N SER A 51 -0.08 12.82 -7.57
CA SER A 51 0.22 11.65 -8.41
C SER A 51 1.46 10.92 -7.93
N LEU A 52 2.52 11.65 -7.58
CA LEU A 52 3.75 11.06 -7.04
C LEU A 52 3.52 10.38 -5.70
N HIS A 53 2.72 10.99 -4.81
CA HIS A 53 2.36 10.37 -3.53
C HIS A 53 1.59 9.06 -3.75
N MET A 54 0.68 9.05 -4.71
CA MET A 54 -0.10 7.83 -5.02
C MET A 54 0.79 6.73 -5.57
N LEU A 55 1.76 7.05 -6.44
CA LEU A 55 2.72 6.07 -6.95
C LEU A 55 3.59 5.50 -5.84
N GLY A 56 4.12 6.37 -4.98
CA GLY A 56 4.92 5.96 -3.84
C GLY A 56 4.13 5.08 -2.86
N TYR A 57 2.88 5.45 -2.61
CA TYR A 57 1.97 4.68 -1.77
C TYR A 57 1.72 3.28 -2.35
N THR A 58 1.40 3.20 -3.64
CA THR A 58 1.15 1.91 -4.31
C THR A 58 2.39 1.02 -4.24
N LYS A 59 3.57 1.58 -4.50
CA LYS A 59 4.83 0.85 -4.42
C LYS A 59 5.10 0.34 -3.01
N ALA A 60 4.91 1.20 -2.01
CA ALA A 60 5.12 0.83 -0.61
C ALA A 60 4.15 -0.26 -0.17
N CYS A 61 2.87 -0.15 -0.52
CA CYS A 61 1.87 -1.18 -0.23
C CYS A 61 2.22 -2.50 -0.89
N THR A 62 2.62 -2.47 -2.16
CA THR A 62 3.02 -3.68 -2.89
C THR A 62 4.18 -4.37 -2.21
N ASN A 63 5.20 -3.62 -1.81
CA ASN A 63 6.36 -4.18 -1.12
C ASN A 63 5.97 -4.82 0.22
N GLU A 64 5.15 -4.14 1.01
CA GLU A 64 4.69 -4.67 2.28
C GLU A 64 3.81 -5.90 2.12
N ILE A 65 2.95 -5.93 1.10
CA ILE A 65 2.14 -7.10 0.79
C ILE A 65 3.03 -8.30 0.47
N ILE A 66 4.06 -8.10 -0.35
CA ILE A 66 5.01 -9.17 -0.69
C ILE A 66 5.71 -9.70 0.55
N ILE A 67 6.20 -8.80 1.40
CA ILE A 67 6.90 -9.16 2.64
C ILE A 67 5.97 -9.96 3.56
N GLU A 68 4.76 -9.46 3.79
CA GLU A 68 3.78 -10.12 4.67
C GLU A 68 3.34 -11.48 4.13
N VAL A 69 3.09 -11.57 2.83
CA VAL A 69 2.69 -12.84 2.21
C VAL A 69 3.82 -13.86 2.32
N LEU A 70 5.06 -13.46 2.04
CA LEU A 70 6.21 -14.36 2.18
C LEU A 70 6.42 -14.79 3.63
N ALA A 71 6.27 -13.87 4.58
CA ALA A 71 6.38 -14.19 6.00
C ALA A 71 5.33 -15.23 6.42
N LYS A 72 4.09 -15.06 5.97
CA LYS A 72 2.99 -16.00 6.28
C LYS A 72 3.23 -17.37 5.66
N ILE A 73 3.66 -17.41 4.38
CA ILE A 73 3.91 -18.67 3.66
C ILE A 73 5.10 -19.41 4.28
N LEU A 74 6.17 -18.70 4.60
CA LEU A 74 7.38 -19.28 5.13
C LEU A 74 7.39 -19.39 6.65
N ASN A 75 6.32 -18.92 7.28
CA ASN A 75 6.17 -18.89 8.73
C ASN A 75 7.31 -18.13 9.43
N LEU A 76 7.72 -17.02 8.81
CA LEU A 76 8.73 -16.11 9.35
C LEU A 76 8.04 -14.93 10.02
N GLU A 77 8.61 -14.46 11.11
CA GLU A 77 8.10 -13.27 11.79
C GLU A 77 9.13 -12.18 11.87
#